data_20b10aa0ed8ac8f40ef26cf58c03e40f
#
_entry.id   20b10aa0ed8ac8f40ef26cf58c03e40f
#
_cell.length_a   1.000
_cell.length_b   1.000
_cell.length_c   1.000
_cell.angle_alpha   90.00
_cell.angle_beta   90.00
_cell.angle_gamma   90.00
#
_symmetry.space_group_name_H-M   'P 1'
#
loop_
_entity.id
_entity.type
_entity.pdbx_description
1 polymer ?
#
loop_
_entity_poly.entity_id
_entity_poly.type
_entity_poly.pdbx_seq_one_letter_code
_entity_poly.pdbx_strand_id
1 'polypeptide(L)'
;MKRFAICVLMISSFLLISACATNKVAEKAAEDTQTSSTASFNYKPSVNHSYLTEENIGQEIVVKGKIVTSGNSFTLLENPDSKSRVSFVLEFEDESLKEKLTAGSLVQLSGILTSAESPWKKGMKVLKVE
;
A
#
# COMPACT_ATOMS: atom_id res chain seq x y z
N MET A 1 3.74 58.26 -24.93
CA MET A 1 4.55 57.18 -25.47
C MET A 1 5.81 56.95 -24.64
N LYS A 2 5.71 56.62 -23.41
CA LYS A 2 6.85 56.33 -22.51
C LYS A 2 6.50 55.23 -21.53
N ARG A 3 6.08 54.09 -22.00
CA ARG A 3 5.71 52.98 -21.09
C ARG A 3 6.13 51.56 -21.57
N PHE A 4 7.04 51.46 -22.51
CA PHE A 4 7.45 50.17 -23.07
C PHE A 4 8.91 49.74 -22.78
N ALA A 5 9.62 50.44 -21.94
CA ALA A 5 11.07 50.21 -21.78
C ALA A 5 11.43 49.42 -20.49
N ILE A 6 10.48 49.03 -19.66
CA ILE A 6 10.80 48.44 -18.35
C ILE A 6 10.58 46.92 -18.28
N CYS A 7 9.89 46.32 -19.26
CA CYS A 7 9.58 44.88 -19.20
C CYS A 7 10.65 43.92 -19.76
N VAL A 8 11.69 44.41 -20.39
CA VAL A 8 12.67 43.53 -21.07
C VAL A 8 13.84 43.12 -20.18
N LEU A 9 14.06 43.79 -19.07
CA LEU A 9 15.24 43.55 -18.22
C LEU A 9 15.03 42.56 -17.09
N MET A 10 13.82 42.08 -16.89
CA MET A 10 13.51 41.12 -15.81
C MET A 10 13.48 39.64 -16.24
N ILE A 11 13.64 39.37 -17.53
CA ILE A 11 13.54 38.00 -18.05
C ILE A 11 14.88 37.27 -18.07
N SER A 12 15.98 38.03 -17.95
CA SER A 12 17.32 37.44 -18.08
C SER A 12 17.90 36.80 -16.82
N SER A 13 17.32 37.06 -15.67
CA SER A 13 17.87 36.53 -14.41
C SER A 13 17.26 35.19 -13.95
N PHE A 14 16.21 34.76 -14.62
CA PHE A 14 15.50 33.56 -14.14
C PHE A 14 15.97 32.26 -14.76
N LEU A 15 16.81 32.30 -15.78
CA LEU A 15 17.20 31.13 -16.58
C LEU A 15 18.44 30.42 -16.07
N LEU A 16 19.13 30.93 -15.08
CA LEU A 16 20.38 30.32 -14.61
C LEU A 16 20.26 29.52 -13.31
N ILE A 17 19.13 29.54 -12.64
CA ILE A 17 18.98 28.84 -11.36
C ILE A 17 18.24 27.50 -11.50
N SER A 18 17.53 27.29 -12.59
CA SER A 18 16.68 26.08 -12.72
C SER A 18 17.38 24.87 -13.30
N ALA A 19 18.61 24.97 -13.70
CA ALA A 19 19.20 23.89 -14.50
C ALA A 19 20.07 22.92 -13.72
N CYS A 20 20.51 23.20 -12.51
CA CYS A 20 21.62 22.40 -12.01
C CYS A 20 21.42 21.62 -10.71
N ALA A 21 20.42 21.88 -9.93
CA ALA A 21 20.45 21.28 -8.61
C ALA A 21 19.18 20.51 -8.21
N THR A 22 18.07 20.84 -8.80
CA THR A 22 16.78 20.41 -8.26
C THR A 22 16.35 19.02 -8.68
N ASN A 23 16.68 18.59 -9.85
CA ASN A 23 16.19 17.30 -10.34
C ASN A 23 16.87 16.10 -9.63
N LYS A 24 18.15 16.19 -9.34
CA LYS A 24 18.84 15.10 -8.63
C LYS A 24 18.46 15.01 -7.16
N VAL A 25 18.24 16.14 -6.52
CA VAL A 25 17.88 16.19 -5.10
C VAL A 25 16.42 15.76 -4.91
N ALA A 26 15.51 16.16 -5.79
CA ALA A 26 14.12 15.76 -5.73
C ALA A 26 13.93 14.26 -6.01
N GLU A 27 14.65 13.71 -6.96
CA GLU A 27 14.63 12.28 -7.26
C GLU A 27 15.19 11.45 -6.11
N LYS A 28 16.27 11.87 -5.50
CA LYS A 28 16.85 11.21 -4.35
C LYS A 28 15.97 11.33 -3.11
N ALA A 29 15.33 12.45 -2.87
CA ALA A 29 14.38 12.61 -1.78
C ALA A 29 13.11 11.74 -1.97
N ALA A 30 12.60 11.58 -3.18
CA ALA A 30 11.49 10.69 -3.48
C ALA A 30 11.85 9.22 -3.26
N GLU A 31 13.06 8.83 -3.59
CA GLU A 31 13.57 7.48 -3.36
C GLU A 31 13.77 7.21 -1.86
N ASP A 32 14.33 8.13 -1.13
CA ASP A 32 14.46 8.04 0.33
C ASP A 32 13.09 7.97 1.03
N THR A 33 12.09 8.68 0.55
CA THR A 33 10.73 8.65 1.10
C THR A 33 10.06 7.30 0.86
N GLN A 34 10.27 6.69 -0.29
CA GLN A 34 9.76 5.35 -0.57
C GLN A 34 10.46 4.28 0.27
N THR A 35 11.74 4.41 0.48
CA THR A 35 12.52 3.48 1.30
C THR A 35 12.15 3.57 2.77
N SER A 36 11.90 4.76 3.29
CA SER A 36 11.52 4.93 4.69
C SER A 36 10.13 4.39 5.03
N SER A 37 9.19 4.42 4.09
CA SER A 37 7.87 3.84 4.31
C SER A 37 7.88 2.32 4.31
N THR A 38 8.82 1.70 3.63
CA THR A 38 9.02 0.24 3.65
C THR A 38 9.87 -0.22 4.84
N ALA A 39 10.76 0.62 5.33
CA ALA A 39 11.64 0.29 6.45
C ALA A 39 10.93 0.22 7.82
N SER A 40 9.78 0.88 7.97
CA SER A 40 9.03 0.87 9.21
C SER A 40 8.22 -0.40 9.45
N PHE A 41 7.96 -1.17 8.41
CA PHE A 41 7.24 -2.43 8.51
C PHE A 41 8.22 -3.60 8.34
N ASN A 42 8.60 -4.20 9.44
CA ASN A 42 9.51 -5.34 9.48
C ASN A 42 8.77 -6.61 9.03
N TYR A 43 8.33 -6.60 7.77
CA TYR A 43 7.63 -7.71 7.16
C TYR A 43 8.61 -8.84 6.88
N LYS A 44 8.71 -9.77 7.82
CA LYS A 44 9.25 -11.08 7.51
C LYS A 44 8.15 -11.87 6.83
N PRO A 45 8.34 -12.35 5.61
CA PRO A 45 7.43 -13.32 5.02
C PRO A 45 7.44 -14.56 5.91
N SER A 46 6.58 -14.56 6.88
CA SER A 46 6.31 -15.74 7.69
C SER A 46 5.48 -16.71 6.86
N VAL A 47 5.28 -17.87 7.36
CA VAL A 47 4.56 -18.97 6.75
C VAL A 47 3.36 -18.47 5.93
N ASN A 48 3.45 -18.68 4.63
CA ASN A 48 2.40 -18.39 3.69
C ASN A 48 1.16 -19.26 4.03
N HIS A 49 0.00 -18.65 4.16
CA HIS A 49 -1.25 -19.32 4.49
C HIS A 49 -1.87 -20.14 3.33
N SER A 50 -1.11 -20.45 2.31
CA SER A 50 -1.57 -21.29 1.18
C SER A 50 -1.98 -22.70 1.60
N TYR A 51 -1.50 -23.19 2.72
CA TYR A 51 -1.83 -24.52 3.28
C TYR A 51 -3.23 -24.61 3.86
N LEU A 52 -3.90 -23.49 4.13
CA LEU A 52 -5.26 -23.50 4.65
C LEU A 52 -6.23 -24.04 3.59
N THR A 53 -7.08 -24.93 4.00
CA THR A 53 -8.10 -25.60 3.19
C THR A 53 -9.50 -25.30 3.72
N GLU A 54 -10.51 -25.88 3.09
CA GLU A 54 -11.90 -25.76 3.56
C GLU A 54 -12.09 -26.31 5.00
N GLU A 55 -11.27 -27.26 5.42
CA GLU A 55 -11.28 -27.79 6.78
C GLU A 55 -10.91 -26.77 7.86
N ASN A 56 -10.25 -25.69 7.47
CA ASN A 56 -9.83 -24.61 8.35
C ASN A 56 -10.85 -23.46 8.43
N ILE A 57 -11.95 -23.53 7.68
CA ILE A 57 -13.00 -22.51 7.72
C ILE A 57 -13.55 -22.41 9.15
N GLY A 58 -13.71 -21.19 9.64
CA GLY A 58 -14.12 -20.87 11.01
C GLY A 58 -12.96 -20.71 11.99
N GLN A 59 -11.74 -21.00 11.60
CA GLN A 59 -10.56 -20.73 12.44
C GLN A 59 -10.18 -19.27 12.43
N GLU A 60 -9.74 -18.78 13.59
CA GLU A 60 -9.15 -17.46 13.69
C GLU A 60 -7.71 -17.48 13.16
N ILE A 61 -7.40 -16.54 12.28
CA ILE A 61 -6.09 -16.41 11.65
C ILE A 61 -5.59 -14.98 11.79
N VAL A 62 -4.27 -14.83 11.80
CA VAL A 62 -3.59 -13.53 11.76
C VAL A 62 -2.77 -13.46 10.49
N VAL A 63 -3.06 -12.48 9.65
CA VAL A 63 -2.41 -12.32 8.35
C VAL A 63 -1.80 -10.94 8.24
N LYS A 64 -0.58 -10.88 7.71
CA LYS A 64 0.12 -9.63 7.38
C LYS A 64 0.20 -9.48 5.88
N GLY A 65 -0.10 -8.30 5.37
CA GLY A 65 -0.02 -8.09 3.95
C GLY A 65 -0.36 -6.67 3.52
N LYS A 66 -0.39 -6.47 2.23
CA LYS A 66 -0.69 -5.20 1.58
C LYS A 66 -2.16 -5.13 1.20
N ILE A 67 -2.80 -4.03 1.54
CA ILE A 67 -4.19 -3.77 1.15
C ILE A 67 -4.27 -3.34 -0.31
N VAL A 68 -5.16 -4.00 -1.04
CA VAL A 68 -5.56 -3.64 -2.40
C VAL A 68 -7.07 -3.43 -2.42
N THR A 69 -7.52 -2.39 -3.07
CA THR A 69 -8.93 -2.08 -3.23
C THR A 69 -9.38 -2.24 -4.68
N SER A 70 -10.58 -2.76 -4.86
CA SER A 70 -11.24 -2.83 -6.17
C SER A 70 -12.70 -2.46 -5.98
N GLY A 71 -13.07 -1.23 -6.38
CA GLY A 71 -14.38 -0.68 -6.04
C GLY A 71 -14.58 -0.63 -4.52
N ASN A 72 -15.63 -1.25 -4.04
CA ASN A 72 -15.95 -1.34 -2.60
C ASN A 72 -15.34 -2.57 -1.91
N SER A 73 -14.59 -3.38 -2.63
CA SER A 73 -13.98 -4.59 -2.09
C SER A 73 -12.55 -4.35 -1.64
N PHE A 74 -12.22 -4.88 -0.49
CA PHE A 74 -10.87 -4.88 0.05
C PHE A 74 -10.27 -6.28 -0.04
N THR A 75 -9.02 -6.33 -0.43
CA THR A 75 -8.25 -7.58 -0.49
C THR A 75 -6.91 -7.34 0.21
N LEU A 76 -6.50 -8.27 1.05
CA LEU A 76 -5.15 -8.28 1.61
C LEU A 76 -4.30 -9.25 0.81
N LEU A 77 -3.16 -8.78 0.30
CA LEU A 77 -2.16 -9.62 -0.36
C LEU A 77 -1.07 -9.99 0.64
N GLU A 78 -1.04 -11.24 1.04
CA GLU A 78 0.07 -11.81 1.79
C GLU A 78 1.25 -12.05 0.85
N ASN A 79 2.45 -11.65 1.25
CA ASN A 79 3.66 -11.71 0.43
C ASN A 79 3.51 -11.02 -0.94
N PRO A 80 3.17 -9.73 -1.00
CA PRO A 80 2.79 -9.04 -2.23
C PRO A 80 3.86 -9.09 -3.32
N ASP A 81 5.13 -9.17 -2.94
CA ASP A 81 6.28 -9.20 -3.85
C ASP A 81 6.69 -10.62 -4.27
N SER A 82 6.03 -11.62 -3.73
CA SER A 82 6.31 -13.03 -4.03
C SER A 82 5.46 -13.55 -5.18
N LYS A 83 5.99 -14.52 -5.91
CA LYS A 83 5.20 -15.33 -6.85
C LYS A 83 4.15 -16.20 -6.14
N SER A 84 4.39 -16.51 -4.87
CA SER A 84 3.52 -17.33 -4.01
C SER A 84 2.65 -16.46 -3.10
N ARG A 85 2.13 -15.33 -3.61
CA ARG A 85 1.23 -14.48 -2.85
C ARG A 85 -0.14 -15.12 -2.68
N VAL A 86 -0.69 -14.99 -1.47
CA VAL A 86 -2.06 -15.38 -1.17
C VAL A 86 -2.93 -14.13 -1.06
N SER A 87 -4.10 -14.15 -1.65
CA SER A 87 -5.08 -13.07 -1.59
C SER A 87 -6.21 -13.45 -0.65
N PHE A 88 -6.48 -12.57 0.31
CA PHE A 88 -7.63 -12.68 1.22
C PHE A 88 -8.66 -11.63 0.85
N VAL A 89 -9.81 -12.04 0.39
CA VAL A 89 -10.97 -11.16 0.22
C VAL A 89 -11.51 -10.85 1.60
N LEU A 90 -11.60 -9.57 1.95
CA LEU A 90 -11.96 -9.12 3.28
C LEU A 90 -13.47 -8.85 3.38
N GLU A 91 -14.08 -9.44 4.37
CA GLU A 91 -15.48 -9.24 4.77
C GLU A 91 -15.51 -8.49 6.11
N PHE A 92 -16.44 -7.56 6.26
CA PHE A 92 -16.55 -6.72 7.45
C PHE A 92 -17.99 -6.78 8.00
N GLU A 93 -18.13 -7.09 9.27
CA GLU A 93 -19.38 -6.87 10.01
C GLU A 93 -19.44 -5.44 10.56
N ASP A 94 -18.28 -4.91 10.96
CA ASP A 94 -18.12 -3.56 11.45
C ASP A 94 -17.49 -2.68 10.36
N GLU A 95 -18.29 -1.79 9.78
CA GLU A 95 -17.85 -0.87 8.74
C GLU A 95 -16.74 0.08 9.21
N SER A 96 -16.64 0.34 10.52
CA SER A 96 -15.57 1.19 11.08
C SER A 96 -14.18 0.60 10.87
N LEU A 97 -14.07 -0.70 10.70
CA LEU A 97 -12.80 -1.36 10.40
C LEU A 97 -12.28 -1.04 8.99
N LYS A 98 -13.18 -0.77 8.03
CA LYS A 98 -12.81 -0.34 6.68
C LYS A 98 -12.12 1.02 6.68
N GLU A 99 -12.54 1.93 7.55
CA GLU A 99 -11.97 3.27 7.65
C GLU A 99 -10.50 3.26 8.08
N LYS A 100 -10.08 2.18 8.77
CA LYS A 100 -8.70 1.98 9.19
C LYS A 100 -7.80 1.44 8.08
N LEU A 101 -8.38 1.02 6.96
CA LEU A 101 -7.65 0.42 5.85
C LEU A 101 -7.40 1.43 4.75
N THR A 102 -6.14 1.59 4.39
CA THR A 102 -5.72 2.42 3.25
C THR A 102 -5.15 1.55 2.15
N ALA A 103 -5.61 1.76 0.92
CA ALA A 103 -5.05 1.06 -0.23
C ALA A 103 -3.53 1.28 -0.34
N GLY A 104 -2.80 0.21 -0.54
CA GLY A 104 -1.34 0.22 -0.63
C GLY A 104 -0.61 0.12 0.72
N SER A 105 -1.31 0.26 1.86
CA SER A 105 -0.70 0.10 3.17
C SER A 105 -0.41 -1.36 3.52
N LEU A 106 0.61 -1.57 4.32
CA LEU A 106 0.91 -2.86 4.96
C LEU A 106 0.24 -2.88 6.33
N VAL A 107 -0.53 -3.91 6.58
CA VAL A 107 -1.30 -4.06 7.82
C VAL A 107 -1.22 -5.50 8.34
N GLN A 108 -1.50 -5.65 9.61
CA GLN A 108 -1.79 -6.95 10.20
C GLN A 108 -3.28 -7.01 10.54
N LEU A 109 -3.94 -8.08 10.10
CA LEU A 109 -5.35 -8.32 10.35
C LEU A 109 -5.53 -9.61 11.13
N SER A 110 -6.41 -9.58 12.13
CA SER A 110 -6.94 -10.78 12.75
C SER A 110 -8.38 -10.99 12.26
N GLY A 111 -8.73 -12.20 11.96
CA GLY A 111 -10.06 -12.53 11.48
C GLY A 111 -10.34 -14.02 11.39
N ILE A 112 -11.53 -14.36 10.96
CA ILE A 112 -11.99 -15.73 10.79
C ILE A 112 -11.92 -16.10 9.30
N LEU A 113 -11.33 -17.24 8.98
CA LEU A 113 -11.33 -17.78 7.64
C LEU A 113 -12.76 -18.13 7.21
N THR A 114 -13.26 -17.53 6.14
CA THR A 114 -14.63 -17.73 5.64
C THR A 114 -14.68 -18.59 4.38
N SER A 115 -13.63 -18.56 3.58
CA SER A 115 -13.51 -19.42 2.39
C SER A 115 -12.07 -19.76 2.07
N ALA A 116 -11.89 -20.89 1.40
CA ALA A 116 -10.60 -21.39 0.93
C ALA A 116 -10.74 -21.98 -0.48
N GLU A 117 -11.19 -21.18 -1.44
CA GLU A 117 -11.49 -21.62 -2.82
C GLU A 117 -10.27 -22.21 -3.53
N SER A 118 -9.09 -21.73 -3.20
CA SER A 118 -7.83 -22.26 -3.74
C SER A 118 -6.67 -21.95 -2.78
N PRO A 119 -5.49 -22.55 -2.98
CA PRO A 119 -4.29 -22.19 -2.21
C PRO A 119 -3.97 -20.68 -2.23
N TRP A 120 -4.35 -19.98 -3.28
CA TRP A 120 -3.98 -18.58 -3.52
C TRP A 120 -5.12 -17.59 -3.30
N LYS A 121 -6.35 -18.06 -3.13
CA LYS A 121 -7.52 -17.22 -2.92
C LYS A 121 -8.35 -17.72 -1.75
N LYS A 122 -8.55 -16.84 -0.79
CA LYS A 122 -9.25 -17.11 0.46
C LYS A 122 -10.18 -15.96 0.81
N GLY A 123 -11.16 -16.22 1.68
CA GLY A 123 -11.98 -15.20 2.30
C GLY A 123 -11.69 -15.10 3.80
N MET A 124 -11.79 -13.91 4.33
CA MET A 124 -11.58 -13.66 5.76
C MET A 124 -12.54 -12.59 6.25
N LYS A 125 -13.26 -12.89 7.33
CA LYS A 125 -14.02 -11.90 8.09
C LYS A 125 -13.09 -11.21 9.08
N VAL A 126 -12.92 -9.90 8.93
CA VAL A 126 -12.00 -9.10 9.74
C VAL A 126 -12.61 -8.84 11.12
N LEU A 127 -11.88 -9.16 12.17
CA LEU A 127 -12.22 -8.87 13.56
C LEU A 127 -11.44 -7.68 14.10
N LYS A 128 -10.18 -7.52 13.69
CA LYS A 128 -9.28 -6.49 14.19
C LYS A 128 -8.28 -6.04 13.12
N VAL A 129 -7.94 -4.77 13.14
CA VAL A 129 -6.87 -4.13 12.35
C VAL A 129 -5.79 -3.64 13.32
N GLU A 130 -4.53 -4.05 13.07
CA GLU A 130 -3.35 -3.67 13.86
C GLU A 130 -2.34 -2.87 13.05
#